data_bf766ee6f2deaf3a953d790ac887723a
#
_entry.id   bf766ee6f2deaf3a953d790ac887723a
#
_cell.length_a   1.000
_cell.length_b   1.000
_cell.length_c   1.000
_cell.angle_alpha   90.00
_cell.angle_beta   90.00
_cell.angle_gamma   90.00
#
_symmetry.space_group_name_H-M   'P 1'
#
loop_
_entity.id
_entity.type
_entity.pdbx_description
1 polymer ?
#
loop_
_entity_poly.entity_id
_entity_poly.type
_entity_poly.pdbx_seq_one_letter_code
_entity_poly.pdbx_strand_id
1 'polypeptide(L)'
;MPVKTFRPLTPSSRYVTYADYSDITKTKPEKSLVETRKRTGGRNSYGRCTARGIGGGHKQKIRLVDFQRKKHGVEATVKAIEYDPRRTARLALLEYQDGEKTYIVAPSGLQVGAKLMSGPSAPPEVGNSLPLRTVPVGLPIHNIELIPGRGAQMVRTAGGTATLMSRDEGYAQIRLPSGEIRRVNENCYATIGQVGNAEHENVILGKAGRSRHLGIRPINRGVSRNPVDHPNGGGAGKSKSGGGWQQLTSPWGLLAKGYRTRNKKKYSNRFILVRRDGRPMKNA
;
A
#
# COMPACT_ATOMS: atom_id res chain seq x y z
N MET A 1 1.29 15.80 -8.82
CA MET A 1 0.90 17.05 -8.14
C MET A 1 2.05 17.54 -7.32
N PRO A 2 2.42 18.82 -7.38
CA PRO A 2 3.57 19.33 -6.67
C PRO A 2 3.33 19.28 -5.15
N VAL A 3 4.37 18.95 -4.42
CA VAL A 3 4.39 19.00 -2.97
C VAL A 3 4.55 20.46 -2.53
N LYS A 4 3.74 20.93 -1.59
CA LYS A 4 3.85 22.30 -1.05
C LYS A 4 5.01 22.39 -0.08
N THR A 5 5.90 23.35 -0.30
CA THR A 5 7.02 23.69 0.57
C THR A 5 6.74 24.98 1.33
N PHE A 6 7.51 25.26 2.38
CA PHE A 6 7.33 26.44 3.23
C PHE A 6 8.62 27.24 3.33
N ARG A 7 8.51 28.53 3.68
CA ARG A 7 9.67 29.35 4.02
C ARG A 7 10.40 28.77 5.24
N PRO A 8 11.74 28.74 5.26
CA PRO A 8 12.52 28.11 6.32
C PRO A 8 12.64 28.95 7.59
N LEU A 9 11.50 29.31 8.18
CA LEU A 9 11.41 30.18 9.36
C LEU A 9 11.74 29.46 10.67
N THR A 10 11.50 28.16 10.74
CA THR A 10 11.74 27.33 11.93
C THR A 10 12.47 26.03 11.56
N PRO A 11 13.11 25.33 12.54
CA PRO A 11 13.78 24.07 12.25
C PRO A 11 12.90 23.04 11.55
N SER A 12 11.62 22.97 11.90
CA SER A 12 10.67 22.05 11.26
C SER A 12 10.21 22.50 9.88
N SER A 13 10.02 23.80 9.66
CA SER A 13 9.58 24.36 8.37
C SER A 13 10.61 24.26 7.26
N ARG A 14 11.90 24.09 7.60
CA ARG A 14 12.98 23.88 6.62
C ARG A 14 12.79 22.62 5.77
N TYR A 15 12.24 21.57 6.36
CA TYR A 15 12.19 20.24 5.74
C TYR A 15 10.76 19.75 5.51
N VAL A 16 9.77 20.37 6.15
CA VAL A 16 8.38 19.92 6.06
C VAL A 16 7.82 20.17 4.68
N THR A 17 7.14 19.17 4.16
CA THR A 17 6.36 19.29 2.93
C THR A 17 4.94 18.80 3.18
N TYR A 18 3.97 19.34 2.44
CA TYR A 18 2.58 18.92 2.49
C TYR A 18 2.13 18.41 1.13
N ALA A 19 1.31 17.36 1.15
CA ALA A 19 0.60 16.97 -0.06
C ALA A 19 -0.32 18.10 -0.52
N ASP A 20 -0.39 18.33 -1.81
CA ASP A 20 -1.43 19.17 -2.39
C ASP A 20 -2.75 18.39 -2.44
N TYR A 21 -3.84 19.05 -2.11
CA TYR A 21 -5.19 18.49 -2.09
C TYR A 21 -6.10 19.13 -3.14
N SER A 22 -5.53 19.81 -4.13
CA SER A 22 -6.27 20.47 -5.21
C SER A 22 -7.06 19.50 -6.10
N ASP A 23 -6.66 18.22 -6.12
CA ASP A 23 -7.32 17.14 -6.83
C ASP A 23 -8.61 16.64 -6.14
N ILE A 24 -8.83 17.02 -4.88
CA ILE A 24 -9.98 16.55 -4.11
C ILE A 24 -11.17 17.42 -4.41
N THR A 25 -12.21 16.81 -4.96
CA THR A 25 -13.46 17.51 -5.32
C THR A 25 -14.52 17.43 -4.22
N LYS A 26 -14.45 16.42 -3.33
CA LYS A 26 -15.38 16.24 -2.23
C LYS A 26 -14.63 15.95 -0.92
N THR A 27 -14.87 16.75 0.11
CA THR A 27 -14.18 16.65 1.40
C THR A 27 -14.89 15.71 2.38
N LYS A 28 -16.23 15.63 2.32
CA LYS A 28 -17.03 14.76 3.20
C LYS A 28 -17.24 13.41 2.53
N PRO A 29 -16.92 12.28 3.22
CA PRO A 29 -17.14 10.95 2.65
C PRO A 29 -18.63 10.60 2.55
N GLU A 30 -18.95 9.67 1.67
CA GLU A 30 -20.29 9.10 1.56
C GLU A 30 -20.60 8.29 2.84
N LYS A 31 -21.73 8.63 3.52
CA LYS A 31 -22.04 8.08 4.85
C LYS A 31 -22.27 6.57 4.82
N SER A 32 -22.95 6.06 3.79
CA SER A 32 -23.25 4.64 3.60
C SER A 32 -21.99 3.77 3.43
N LEU A 33 -20.91 4.36 2.92
CA LEU A 33 -19.67 3.67 2.61
C LEU A 33 -18.56 3.90 3.68
N VAL A 34 -18.95 4.24 4.91
CA VAL A 34 -18.00 4.53 5.99
C VAL A 34 -18.24 3.68 7.22
N GLU A 35 -17.16 3.07 7.71
CA GLU A 35 -17.15 2.34 8.95
C GLU A 35 -16.23 2.98 10.00
N THR A 36 -16.60 2.81 11.27
CA THR A 36 -15.76 3.18 12.41
C THR A 36 -15.09 1.94 12.97
N ARG A 37 -13.76 1.91 12.98
CA ARG A 37 -12.99 0.81 13.54
C ARG A 37 -12.31 1.20 14.83
N LYS A 38 -12.47 0.39 15.88
CA LYS A 38 -11.70 0.53 17.13
C LYS A 38 -10.21 0.29 16.87
N ARG A 39 -9.36 1.05 17.53
CA ARG A 39 -7.90 0.88 17.48
C ARG A 39 -7.46 -0.08 18.59
N THR A 40 -6.63 -1.04 18.24
CA THR A 40 -6.13 -2.04 19.19
C THR A 40 -4.84 -1.61 19.89
N GLY A 41 -4.21 -0.50 19.45
CA GLY A 41 -2.92 -0.06 19.99
C GLY A 41 -1.78 -1.07 19.76
N GLY A 42 -1.87 -1.91 18.74
CA GLY A 42 -0.88 -2.95 18.45
C GLY A 42 -1.01 -4.20 19.31
N ARG A 43 -2.14 -4.39 20.01
CA ARG A 43 -2.44 -5.58 20.82
C ARG A 43 -3.23 -6.60 20.03
N ASN A 44 -2.95 -7.88 20.27
CA ASN A 44 -3.73 -9.00 19.75
C ASN A 44 -4.97 -9.28 20.62
N SER A 45 -5.71 -10.35 20.31
CA SER A 45 -6.89 -10.79 21.08
C SER A 45 -6.58 -11.13 22.54
N TYR A 46 -5.36 -11.54 22.86
CA TYR A 46 -4.90 -11.83 24.24
C TYR A 46 -4.35 -10.59 24.96
N GLY A 47 -4.47 -9.39 24.40
CA GLY A 47 -3.95 -8.15 24.97
C GLY A 47 -2.43 -7.97 24.87
N ARG A 48 -1.70 -8.91 24.27
CA ARG A 48 -0.24 -8.84 24.12
C ARG A 48 0.13 -7.90 22.98
N CYS A 49 1.17 -7.09 23.19
CA CYS A 49 1.69 -6.18 22.16
C CYS A 49 2.45 -6.97 21.07
N THR A 50 1.85 -7.14 19.91
CA THR A 50 2.46 -7.80 18.75
C THR A 50 3.04 -6.82 17.73
N ALA A 51 2.54 -5.57 17.72
CA ALA A 51 3.05 -4.50 16.87
C ALA A 51 3.42 -3.29 17.73
N ARG A 52 4.72 -3.02 17.88
CA ARG A 52 5.24 -1.91 18.69
C ARG A 52 5.10 -0.58 17.96
N GLY A 53 5.07 0.51 18.72
CA GLY A 53 5.03 1.86 18.18
C GLY A 53 3.67 2.24 17.56
N ILE A 54 2.59 1.55 17.91
CA ILE A 54 1.24 1.87 17.44
C ILE A 54 0.40 2.34 18.63
N GLY A 55 -0.35 3.44 18.45
CA GLY A 55 -1.31 3.92 19.43
C GLY A 55 -1.56 5.43 19.35
N GLY A 56 -2.69 5.84 19.88
CA GLY A 56 -3.16 7.23 19.78
C GLY A 56 -3.46 7.65 18.34
N GLY A 57 -3.26 8.92 18.07
CA GLY A 57 -3.51 9.53 16.75
C GLY A 57 -4.96 9.92 16.51
N HIS A 58 -5.21 10.61 15.40
CA HIS A 58 -6.53 11.12 15.04
C HIS A 58 -7.52 9.99 14.74
N LYS A 59 -8.79 10.11 15.17
CA LYS A 59 -9.86 9.15 14.85
C LYS A 59 -10.06 9.11 13.33
N GLN A 60 -10.06 7.91 12.76
CA GLN A 60 -10.18 7.72 11.32
C GLN A 60 -11.48 6.98 11.00
N LYS A 61 -12.18 7.46 9.99
CA LYS A 61 -13.30 6.78 9.35
C LYS A 61 -12.75 5.94 8.19
N ILE A 62 -13.08 4.65 8.14
CA ILE A 62 -12.63 3.72 7.10
C ILE A 62 -13.62 3.76 5.96
N ARG A 63 -13.14 3.93 4.73
CA ARG A 63 -13.95 3.81 3.52
C ARG A 63 -14.01 2.36 3.11
N LEU A 64 -15.21 1.89 2.76
CA LEU A 64 -15.43 0.60 2.13
C LEU A 64 -15.07 0.75 0.64
N VAL A 65 -13.96 0.14 0.25
CA VAL A 65 -13.45 0.22 -1.12
C VAL A 65 -13.74 -1.09 -1.82
N ASP A 66 -14.37 -1.01 -2.98
CA ASP A 66 -14.62 -2.18 -3.82
C ASP A 66 -13.34 -2.59 -4.55
N PHE A 67 -12.74 -3.67 -4.08
CA PHE A 67 -11.57 -4.29 -4.70
C PHE A 67 -11.93 -5.44 -5.65
N GLN A 68 -13.19 -5.86 -5.68
CA GLN A 68 -13.65 -6.98 -6.50
C GLN A 68 -14.24 -6.51 -7.82
N ARG A 69 -14.92 -5.35 -7.82
CA ARG A 69 -15.57 -4.78 -9.00
C ARG A 69 -16.46 -5.79 -9.74
N LYS A 70 -17.35 -6.44 -8.99
CA LYS A 70 -18.21 -7.53 -9.48
C LYS A 70 -19.27 -7.13 -10.51
N LYS A 71 -19.63 -5.86 -10.58
CA LYS A 71 -20.60 -5.36 -11.57
C LYS A 71 -19.97 -5.32 -12.96
N HIS A 72 -19.97 -6.46 -13.63
CA HIS A 72 -19.41 -6.57 -14.97
C HIS A 72 -20.37 -6.04 -16.03
N GLY A 73 -19.84 -5.34 -17.04
CA GLY A 73 -20.61 -4.82 -18.17
C GLY A 73 -21.47 -3.60 -17.85
N VAL A 74 -21.46 -3.10 -16.60
CA VAL A 74 -22.23 -1.92 -16.20
C VAL A 74 -21.32 -0.71 -16.13
N GLU A 75 -21.70 0.37 -16.80
CA GLU A 75 -20.99 1.64 -16.71
C GLU A 75 -21.23 2.32 -15.36
N ALA A 76 -20.18 2.89 -14.80
CA ALA A 76 -20.22 3.74 -13.63
C ALA A 76 -19.60 5.09 -13.94
N THR A 77 -20.19 6.18 -13.46
CA THR A 77 -19.68 7.53 -13.62
C THR A 77 -18.89 7.97 -12.39
N VAL A 78 -17.73 8.58 -12.57
CA VAL A 78 -16.94 9.17 -11.49
C VAL A 78 -17.63 10.46 -11.01
N LYS A 79 -18.14 10.45 -9.78
CA LYS A 79 -18.82 11.63 -9.19
C LYS A 79 -17.87 12.54 -8.41
N ALA A 80 -16.86 11.98 -7.77
CA ALA A 80 -15.94 12.75 -6.95
C ALA A 80 -14.61 12.03 -6.73
N ILE A 81 -13.57 12.81 -6.46
CA ILE A 81 -12.28 12.32 -5.94
C ILE A 81 -12.19 12.73 -4.47
N GLU A 82 -11.88 11.76 -3.58
CA GLU A 82 -11.90 11.95 -2.14
C GLU A 82 -10.59 11.50 -1.46
N TYR A 83 -10.33 12.07 -0.29
CA TYR A 83 -9.23 11.70 0.58
C TYR A 83 -9.59 10.47 1.43
N ASP A 84 -8.67 9.51 1.55
CA ASP A 84 -8.77 8.41 2.52
C ASP A 84 -7.63 8.47 3.55
N PRO A 85 -7.92 8.57 4.87
CA PRO A 85 -6.90 8.61 5.91
C PRO A 85 -6.17 7.29 6.14
N ARG A 86 -6.64 6.19 5.53
CA ARG A 86 -6.07 4.84 5.71
C ARG A 86 -5.12 4.42 4.61
N ARG A 87 -5.09 5.16 3.51
CA ARG A 87 -4.23 4.84 2.38
C ARG A 87 -3.55 6.09 1.83
N THR A 88 -2.51 5.87 1.08
CA THR A 88 -1.72 6.93 0.45
C THR A 88 -2.36 7.42 -0.85
N ALA A 89 -3.11 6.56 -1.53
CA ALA A 89 -3.84 6.86 -2.75
C ALA A 89 -5.15 7.61 -2.47
N ARG A 90 -5.62 8.40 -3.45
CA ARG A 90 -6.97 8.98 -3.46
C ARG A 90 -7.99 7.90 -3.80
N LEU A 91 -9.25 8.16 -3.46
CA LEU A 91 -10.39 7.35 -3.86
C LEU A 91 -11.26 8.10 -4.86
N ALA A 92 -11.79 7.38 -5.84
CA ALA A 92 -12.85 7.87 -6.70
C ALA A 92 -14.19 7.27 -6.23
N LEU A 93 -15.19 8.13 -6.06
CA LEU A 93 -16.56 7.74 -5.80
C LEU A 93 -17.23 7.51 -7.15
N LEU A 94 -17.63 6.28 -7.38
CA LEU A 94 -18.40 5.87 -8.55
C LEU A 94 -19.89 5.84 -8.24
N GLU A 95 -20.72 6.18 -9.20
CA GLU A 95 -22.16 5.99 -9.20
C GLU A 95 -22.53 5.20 -10.44
N TYR A 96 -23.16 4.06 -10.21
CA TYR A 96 -23.71 3.20 -11.27
C TYR A 96 -25.06 3.70 -11.75
N GLN A 97 -25.52 3.22 -12.90
CA GLN A 97 -26.85 3.60 -13.47
C GLN A 97 -28.03 3.26 -12.57
N ASP A 98 -27.89 2.24 -11.71
CA ASP A 98 -28.87 1.84 -10.70
C ASP A 98 -28.84 2.70 -9.40
N GLY A 99 -28.00 3.74 -9.36
CA GLY A 99 -27.84 4.63 -8.21
C GLY A 99 -26.93 4.09 -7.10
N GLU A 100 -26.41 2.86 -7.22
CA GLU A 100 -25.46 2.34 -6.24
C GLU A 100 -24.14 3.10 -6.33
N LYS A 101 -23.61 3.45 -5.15
CA LYS A 101 -22.32 4.14 -5.03
C LYS A 101 -21.27 3.19 -4.50
N THR A 102 -20.05 3.28 -5.04
CA THR A 102 -18.90 2.51 -4.58
C THR A 102 -17.62 3.35 -4.62
N TYR A 103 -16.64 3.01 -3.77
CA TYR A 103 -15.30 3.60 -3.84
C TYR A 103 -14.34 2.68 -4.57
N ILE A 104 -13.53 3.26 -5.43
CA ILE A 104 -12.36 2.60 -6.02
C ILE A 104 -11.10 3.39 -5.72
N VAL A 105 -9.93 2.75 -5.88
CA VAL A 105 -8.64 3.47 -5.87
C VAL A 105 -8.55 4.30 -7.13
N ALA A 106 -8.35 5.62 -6.99
CA ALA A 106 -8.29 6.53 -8.13
C ALA A 106 -6.97 6.33 -8.91
N PRO A 107 -7.02 5.99 -10.21
CA PRO A 107 -5.84 6.01 -11.06
C PRO A 107 -5.38 7.44 -11.35
N SER A 108 -4.14 7.57 -11.80
CA SER A 108 -3.58 8.85 -12.23
C SER A 108 -4.30 9.36 -13.47
N GLY A 109 -4.61 10.66 -13.49
CA GLY A 109 -5.27 11.31 -14.62
C GLY A 109 -6.79 11.13 -14.68
N LEU A 110 -7.40 10.40 -13.72
CA LEU A 110 -8.85 10.24 -13.67
C LEU A 110 -9.55 11.56 -13.35
N GLN A 111 -10.55 11.92 -14.14
CA GLN A 111 -11.36 13.12 -13.97
C GLN A 111 -12.79 12.80 -13.50
N VAL A 112 -13.43 13.77 -12.87
CA VAL A 112 -14.86 13.69 -12.55
C VAL A 112 -15.67 13.71 -13.84
N GLY A 113 -16.71 12.88 -13.92
CA GLY A 113 -17.52 12.67 -15.13
C GLY A 113 -17.03 11.55 -16.04
N ALA A 114 -15.81 11.03 -15.83
CA ALA A 114 -15.33 9.88 -16.60
C ALA A 114 -16.21 8.65 -16.37
N LYS A 115 -16.42 7.88 -17.43
CA LYS A 115 -17.14 6.60 -17.39
C LYS A 115 -16.16 5.46 -17.24
N LEU A 116 -16.42 4.55 -16.34
CA LEU A 116 -15.60 3.38 -16.05
C LEU A 116 -16.43 2.10 -16.10
N MET A 117 -15.83 1.04 -16.61
CA MET A 117 -16.46 -0.26 -16.69
C MET A 117 -15.55 -1.36 -16.12
N SER A 118 -16.15 -2.45 -15.69
CA SER A 118 -15.47 -3.66 -15.27
C SER A 118 -15.96 -4.85 -16.07
N GLY A 119 -15.09 -5.78 -16.39
CA GLY A 119 -15.48 -7.02 -17.07
C GLY A 119 -14.59 -7.35 -18.26
N PRO A 120 -14.80 -8.54 -18.87
CA PRO A 120 -13.96 -8.98 -20.00
C PRO A 120 -14.22 -8.18 -21.28
N SER A 121 -15.38 -7.53 -21.42
CA SER A 121 -15.75 -6.67 -22.54
C SER A 121 -15.41 -5.20 -22.36
N ALA A 122 -14.83 -4.81 -21.20
CA ALA A 122 -14.45 -3.43 -20.94
C ALA A 122 -13.30 -3.00 -21.88
N PRO A 123 -13.32 -1.76 -22.41
CA PRO A 123 -12.21 -1.25 -23.20
C PRO A 123 -10.94 -1.10 -22.33
N PRO A 124 -9.74 -1.26 -22.92
CA PRO A 124 -8.47 -1.18 -22.19
C PRO A 124 -8.06 0.27 -21.89
N GLU A 125 -8.92 1.02 -21.21
CA GLU A 125 -8.75 2.42 -20.82
C GLU A 125 -8.41 2.57 -19.34
N VAL A 126 -7.81 3.72 -18.97
CA VAL A 126 -7.39 4.00 -17.58
C VAL A 126 -8.59 3.97 -16.63
N GLY A 127 -8.49 3.15 -15.60
CA GLY A 127 -9.52 2.98 -14.57
C GLY A 127 -10.48 1.82 -14.80
N ASN A 128 -10.50 1.24 -15.99
CA ASN A 128 -11.27 0.03 -16.28
C ASN A 128 -10.60 -1.21 -15.69
N SER A 129 -11.41 -2.15 -15.23
CA SER A 129 -10.94 -3.39 -14.61
C SER A 129 -11.23 -4.57 -15.53
N LEU A 130 -10.17 -5.28 -15.94
CA LEU A 130 -10.24 -6.39 -16.89
C LEU A 130 -9.52 -7.62 -16.32
N PRO A 131 -9.92 -8.83 -16.77
CA PRO A 131 -9.12 -10.02 -16.53
C PRO A 131 -7.79 -9.92 -17.28
N LEU A 132 -6.70 -10.41 -16.67
CA LEU A 132 -5.34 -10.31 -17.24
C LEU A 132 -5.22 -10.92 -18.64
N ARG A 133 -6.07 -11.87 -18.99
CA ARG A 133 -6.12 -12.47 -20.34
C ARG A 133 -6.49 -11.47 -21.43
N THR A 134 -7.27 -10.42 -21.12
CA THR A 134 -7.72 -9.40 -22.09
C THR A 134 -6.89 -8.12 -22.04
N VAL A 135 -6.07 -7.90 -20.99
CA VAL A 135 -5.22 -6.71 -20.86
C VAL A 135 -4.09 -6.76 -21.90
N PRO A 136 -3.89 -5.75 -22.74
CA PRO A 136 -2.75 -5.69 -23.66
C PRO A 136 -1.40 -5.77 -22.90
N VAL A 137 -0.44 -6.48 -23.51
CA VAL A 137 0.93 -6.61 -22.96
C VAL A 137 1.63 -5.25 -23.01
N GLY A 138 2.42 -4.94 -22.00
CA GLY A 138 3.17 -3.69 -21.89
C GLY A 138 2.42 -2.55 -21.19
N LEU A 139 1.09 -2.63 -21.04
CA LEU A 139 0.34 -1.57 -20.36
C LEU A 139 0.63 -1.54 -18.85
N PRO A 140 0.63 -0.34 -18.25
CA PRO A 140 0.67 -0.18 -16.81
C PRO A 140 -0.64 -0.66 -16.18
N ILE A 141 -0.54 -1.44 -15.11
CA ILE A 141 -1.68 -1.98 -14.36
C ILE A 141 -1.49 -1.79 -12.86
N HIS A 142 -2.61 -1.74 -12.15
CA HIS A 142 -2.65 -1.67 -10.68
C HIS A 142 -3.85 -2.47 -10.14
N ASN A 143 -4.04 -2.50 -8.82
CA ASN A 143 -5.14 -3.25 -8.18
C ASN A 143 -5.25 -4.70 -8.69
N ILE A 144 -4.15 -5.46 -8.60
CA ILE A 144 -4.05 -6.80 -9.17
C ILE A 144 -4.55 -7.83 -8.16
N GLU A 145 -5.40 -8.75 -8.61
CA GLU A 145 -5.78 -9.94 -7.85
C GLU A 145 -4.66 -10.98 -7.84
N LEU A 146 -4.64 -11.81 -6.81
CA LEU A 146 -3.77 -12.99 -6.72
C LEU A 146 -4.51 -14.31 -6.92
N ILE A 147 -5.78 -14.31 -6.62
CA ILE A 147 -6.71 -15.43 -6.76
C ILE A 147 -7.97 -14.88 -7.41
N PRO A 148 -8.50 -15.49 -8.46
CA PRO A 148 -9.69 -15.00 -9.14
C PRO A 148 -10.86 -14.79 -8.18
N GLY A 149 -11.53 -13.63 -8.28
CA GLY A 149 -12.69 -13.26 -7.48
C GLY A 149 -12.44 -12.88 -6.03
N ARG A 150 -11.18 -12.93 -5.55
CA ARG A 150 -10.84 -12.54 -4.17
C ARG A 150 -10.73 -11.02 -3.99
N GLY A 151 -10.60 -10.28 -5.07
CA GLY A 151 -10.38 -8.85 -5.08
C GLY A 151 -8.90 -8.46 -5.08
N ALA A 152 -8.64 -7.23 -5.48
CA ALA A 152 -7.30 -6.70 -5.63
C ALA A 152 -6.50 -6.72 -4.32
N GLN A 153 -5.28 -7.24 -4.39
CA GLN A 153 -4.37 -7.38 -3.24
C GLN A 153 -3.02 -6.69 -3.46
N MET A 154 -2.59 -6.52 -4.70
CA MET A 154 -1.28 -5.97 -5.05
C MET A 154 -1.39 -4.63 -5.75
N VAL A 155 -0.33 -3.82 -5.66
CA VAL A 155 -0.19 -2.52 -6.35
C VAL A 155 -1.37 -1.59 -6.05
N ARG A 156 -1.56 -1.23 -4.77
CA ARG A 156 -2.66 -0.38 -4.29
C ARG A 156 -2.19 0.92 -3.65
N THR A 157 -0.89 1.12 -3.54
CA THR A 157 -0.29 2.32 -2.93
C THR A 157 -0.17 3.44 -3.96
N ALA A 158 -0.15 4.69 -3.49
CA ALA A 158 0.04 5.88 -4.33
C ALA A 158 1.27 5.71 -5.24
N GLY A 159 1.13 6.12 -6.49
CA GLY A 159 2.19 6.01 -7.50
C GLY A 159 2.53 4.57 -7.94
N GLY A 160 1.90 3.56 -7.33
CA GLY A 160 2.17 2.16 -7.67
C GLY A 160 1.74 1.82 -9.09
N THR A 161 2.61 1.10 -9.80
CA THR A 161 2.32 0.55 -11.12
C THR A 161 3.04 -0.79 -11.27
N ALA A 162 2.44 -1.70 -11.99
CA ALA A 162 3.04 -2.94 -12.46
C ALA A 162 2.86 -3.04 -13.97
N THR A 163 3.65 -3.88 -14.61
CA THR A 163 3.57 -4.06 -16.07
C THR A 163 3.31 -5.53 -16.39
N LEU A 164 2.35 -5.78 -17.27
CA LEU A 164 2.12 -7.11 -17.83
C LEU A 164 3.20 -7.39 -18.88
N MET A 165 4.04 -8.40 -18.64
CA MET A 165 5.18 -8.74 -19.49
C MET A 165 4.82 -9.74 -20.59
N SER A 166 4.16 -10.81 -20.22
CA SER A 166 3.74 -11.89 -21.11
C SER A 166 2.60 -12.71 -20.51
N ARG A 167 2.01 -13.56 -21.31
CA ARG A 167 1.05 -14.58 -20.91
C ARG A 167 1.53 -15.93 -21.44
N ASP A 168 1.46 -16.94 -20.61
CA ASP A 168 1.92 -18.26 -20.93
C ASP A 168 1.24 -19.30 -20.03
N GLU A 169 0.80 -20.42 -20.61
CA GLU A 169 0.21 -21.56 -19.90
C GLU A 169 -0.92 -21.20 -18.89
N GLY A 170 -1.80 -20.23 -19.23
CA GLY A 170 -2.88 -19.79 -18.32
C GLY A 170 -2.43 -18.86 -17.19
N TYR A 171 -1.17 -18.40 -17.22
CA TYR A 171 -0.62 -17.43 -16.29
C TYR A 171 -0.11 -16.17 -16.98
N ALA A 172 -0.35 -15.04 -16.34
CA ALA A 172 0.22 -13.75 -16.70
C ALA A 172 1.51 -13.51 -15.90
N GLN A 173 2.57 -13.10 -16.57
CA GLN A 173 3.83 -12.69 -15.96
C GLN A 173 3.80 -11.18 -15.71
N ILE A 174 3.89 -10.77 -14.46
CA ILE A 174 3.74 -9.38 -14.05
C ILE A 174 5.01 -8.92 -13.35
N ARG A 175 5.57 -7.81 -13.84
CA ARG A 175 6.66 -7.09 -13.18
C ARG A 175 6.07 -6.10 -12.17
N LEU A 176 6.38 -6.31 -10.90
CA LEU A 176 5.92 -5.49 -9.78
C LEU A 176 6.79 -4.24 -9.58
N PRO A 177 6.31 -3.21 -8.84
CA PRO A 177 7.11 -2.02 -8.50
C PRO A 177 8.42 -2.34 -7.79
N SER A 178 8.49 -3.48 -7.08
CA SER A 178 9.71 -3.94 -6.40
C SER A 178 10.78 -4.52 -7.33
N GLY A 179 10.48 -4.69 -8.63
CA GLY A 179 11.31 -5.41 -9.60
C GLY A 179 11.07 -6.93 -9.61
N GLU A 180 10.29 -7.48 -8.69
CA GLU A 180 9.91 -8.89 -8.68
C GLU A 180 9.04 -9.22 -9.89
N ILE A 181 9.38 -10.30 -10.63
CA ILE A 181 8.53 -10.86 -11.68
C ILE A 181 7.80 -12.06 -11.12
N ARG A 182 6.49 -12.04 -11.28
CA ARG A 182 5.61 -13.04 -10.68
C ARG A 182 4.57 -13.55 -11.67
N ARG A 183 4.25 -14.84 -11.59
CA ARG A 183 3.12 -15.48 -12.27
C ARG A 183 1.82 -15.22 -11.48
N VAL A 184 0.77 -14.85 -12.19
CA VAL A 184 -0.60 -14.68 -11.65
C VAL A 184 -1.55 -15.34 -12.63
N ASN A 185 -2.61 -16.01 -12.15
CA ASN A 185 -3.59 -16.63 -13.01
C ASN A 185 -4.21 -15.59 -13.95
N GLU A 186 -4.35 -15.87 -15.22
CA GLU A 186 -4.85 -14.94 -16.24
C GLU A 186 -6.32 -14.53 -16.04
N ASN A 187 -7.11 -15.30 -15.29
CA ASN A 187 -8.46 -14.95 -14.92
C ASN A 187 -8.54 -13.94 -13.76
N CYS A 188 -7.41 -13.60 -13.12
CA CYS A 188 -7.34 -12.54 -12.12
C CYS A 188 -7.58 -11.18 -12.77
N TYR A 189 -8.32 -10.32 -12.07
CA TYR A 189 -8.59 -8.97 -12.53
C TYR A 189 -7.46 -8.01 -12.15
N ALA A 190 -7.25 -7.02 -13.00
CA ALA A 190 -6.39 -5.86 -12.76
C ALA A 190 -7.05 -4.60 -13.32
N THR A 191 -6.73 -3.45 -12.75
CA THR A 191 -7.17 -2.15 -13.25
C THR A 191 -6.06 -1.52 -14.10
N ILE A 192 -6.41 -0.95 -15.24
CA ILE A 192 -5.47 -0.31 -16.15
C ILE A 192 -5.05 1.05 -15.62
N GLY A 193 -3.78 1.39 -15.81
CA GLY A 193 -3.16 2.65 -15.41
C GLY A 193 -2.31 2.54 -14.14
N GLN A 194 -1.76 3.67 -13.73
CA GLN A 194 -0.99 3.86 -12.51
C GLN A 194 -1.90 4.39 -11.39
N VAL A 195 -1.63 4.03 -10.15
CA VAL A 195 -2.33 4.62 -8.98
C VAL A 195 -1.99 6.11 -8.87
N GLY A 196 -2.99 6.96 -8.65
CA GLY A 196 -2.82 8.40 -8.46
C GLY A 196 -1.99 8.79 -7.24
N ASN A 197 -1.75 10.12 -7.06
CA ASN A 197 -1.00 10.71 -5.95
C ASN A 197 0.46 10.24 -5.86
N ALA A 198 1.16 10.11 -6.99
CA ALA A 198 2.54 9.59 -7.06
C ALA A 198 3.52 10.38 -6.17
N GLU A 199 3.32 11.69 -6.02
CA GLU A 199 4.16 12.57 -5.19
C GLU A 199 4.03 12.34 -3.67
N HIS A 200 3.21 11.39 -3.24
CA HIS A 200 3.04 11.08 -1.81
C HIS A 200 4.36 10.67 -1.12
N GLU A 201 5.27 10.04 -1.83
CA GLU A 201 6.58 9.64 -1.30
C GLU A 201 7.47 10.84 -0.93
N ASN A 202 7.26 12.00 -1.56
CA ASN A 202 8.01 13.23 -1.34
C ASN A 202 7.51 14.03 -0.11
N VAL A 203 6.48 13.52 0.60
CA VAL A 203 5.93 14.18 1.79
C VAL A 203 6.79 13.93 3.01
N ILE A 204 7.41 15.00 3.53
CA ILE A 204 8.24 14.98 4.73
C ILE A 204 7.44 15.50 5.92
N LEU A 205 7.33 14.72 6.98
CA LEU A 205 6.53 15.08 8.17
C LEU A 205 7.09 16.28 8.93
N GLY A 206 8.41 16.49 8.93
CA GLY A 206 9.11 17.64 9.50
C GLY A 206 9.20 17.65 11.03
N LYS A 207 8.23 17.09 11.76
CA LYS A 207 8.22 17.05 13.23
C LYS A 207 7.57 15.79 13.81
N ALA A 208 8.02 15.37 14.99
CA ALA A 208 7.54 14.17 15.68
C ALA A 208 6.02 14.23 16.00
N GLY A 209 5.46 15.42 16.29
CA GLY A 209 4.04 15.59 16.56
C GLY A 209 3.13 15.14 15.40
N ARG A 210 3.55 15.28 14.13
CA ARG A 210 2.80 14.77 12.99
C ARG A 210 2.75 13.25 12.97
N SER A 211 3.87 12.58 13.29
CA SER A 211 3.89 11.12 13.45
C SER A 211 2.95 10.66 14.57
N ARG A 212 2.89 11.45 15.68
CA ARG A 212 1.94 11.16 16.77
C ARG A 212 0.49 11.26 16.31
N HIS A 213 0.13 12.25 15.51
CA HIS A 213 -1.21 12.38 14.93
C HIS A 213 -1.57 11.22 14.00
N LEU A 214 -0.59 10.62 13.32
CA LEU A 214 -0.79 9.41 12.50
C LEU A 214 -0.97 8.13 13.35
N GLY A 215 -0.72 8.20 14.66
CA GLY A 215 -0.83 7.06 15.58
C GLY A 215 0.48 6.27 15.72
N ILE A 216 1.60 6.88 15.32
CA ILE A 216 2.94 6.31 15.50
C ILE A 216 3.48 6.77 16.86
N ARG A 217 3.80 5.84 17.75
CA ARG A 217 4.44 6.11 19.04
C ARG A 217 5.96 5.98 18.94
N PRO A 218 6.73 6.72 19.76
CA PRO A 218 8.17 6.53 19.86
C PRO A 218 8.53 5.09 20.22
N ILE A 219 9.61 4.60 19.65
CA ILE A 219 10.18 3.28 19.97
C ILE A 219 11.59 3.47 20.50
N ASN A 220 11.84 2.98 21.71
CA ASN A 220 13.17 2.97 22.28
C ASN A 220 14.06 1.94 21.55
N ARG A 221 15.30 2.34 21.26
CA ARG A 221 16.31 1.44 20.68
C ARG A 221 16.69 0.35 21.70
N GLY A 222 17.12 -0.81 21.21
CA GLY A 222 17.58 -1.91 22.06
C GLY A 222 18.71 -1.52 23.01
N VAL A 223 19.63 -0.68 22.54
CA VAL A 223 20.76 -0.16 23.35
C VAL A 223 20.32 0.65 24.58
N SER A 224 19.16 1.30 24.50
CA SER A 224 18.61 2.11 25.61
C SER A 224 17.78 1.32 26.60
N ARG A 225 17.82 0.00 26.51
CA ARG A 225 17.04 -0.93 27.35
C ARG A 225 17.96 -1.67 28.32
N ASN A 226 17.34 -2.34 29.29
CA ASN A 226 18.04 -3.27 30.18
C ASN A 226 18.34 -4.59 29.44
N PRO A 227 19.35 -5.37 29.90
CA PRO A 227 19.69 -6.66 29.28
C PRO A 227 18.53 -7.65 29.24
N VAL A 228 17.63 -7.61 30.24
CA VAL A 228 16.41 -8.46 30.28
C VAL A 228 15.42 -8.15 29.17
N ASP A 229 15.37 -6.89 28.69
CA ASP A 229 14.39 -6.43 27.70
C ASP A 229 14.89 -6.54 26.26
N HIS A 230 16.20 -6.60 26.06
CA HIS A 230 16.80 -6.65 24.74
C HIS A 230 18.25 -7.18 24.79
N PRO A 231 18.65 -8.08 23.87
CA PRO A 231 20.03 -8.59 23.81
C PRO A 231 21.11 -7.50 23.66
N ASN A 232 20.75 -6.35 23.11
CA ASN A 232 21.66 -5.20 22.95
C ASN A 232 21.58 -4.20 24.11
N GLY A 233 20.88 -4.53 25.19
CA GLY A 233 20.70 -3.65 26.35
C GLY A 233 21.86 -3.74 27.34
N GLY A 234 21.88 -2.78 28.28
CA GLY A 234 22.88 -2.68 29.34
C GLY A 234 24.14 -1.91 28.95
N GLY A 235 25.07 -1.80 29.89
CA GLY A 235 26.33 -1.09 29.77
C GLY A 235 26.31 0.29 30.40
N ALA A 236 27.51 0.89 30.58
CA ALA A 236 27.72 2.20 31.20
C ALA A 236 27.64 3.32 30.17
N GLY A 237 26.40 3.79 29.86
CA GLY A 237 26.18 4.85 28.85
C GLY A 237 26.64 4.42 27.46
N LYS A 238 26.50 5.19 26.46
CA LYS A 238 26.88 5.00 25.01
C LYS A 238 27.60 3.70 24.62
N SER A 239 27.36 2.58 25.34
CA SER A 239 27.95 1.29 25.02
C SER A 239 27.46 0.84 23.65
N LYS A 240 28.38 0.40 22.81
CA LYS A 240 28.06 -0.19 21.51
C LYS A 240 27.28 -1.48 21.81
N SER A 241 26.08 -1.59 21.23
CA SER A 241 25.26 -2.77 21.41
C SER A 241 26.02 -4.04 21.02
N GLY A 242 25.99 -5.01 21.94
CA GLY A 242 26.45 -6.35 21.64
C GLY A 242 27.93 -6.55 21.60
N GLY A 243 28.72 -5.80 22.35
CA GLY A 243 30.17 -6.00 22.45
C GLY A 243 30.83 -6.51 21.16
N GLY A 244 31.99 -6.12 20.78
CA GLY A 244 32.60 -6.36 19.47
C GLY A 244 32.56 -7.76 18.86
N TRP A 245 32.06 -8.75 19.54
CA TRP A 245 31.99 -10.16 19.15
C TRP A 245 30.62 -10.63 18.63
N GLN A 246 29.55 -9.90 18.91
CA GLN A 246 28.20 -10.32 18.51
C GLN A 246 27.60 -9.40 17.47
N GLN A 247 27.01 -10.01 16.46
CA GLN A 247 26.21 -9.27 15.47
C GLN A 247 24.98 -8.66 16.11
N LEU A 248 24.53 -7.52 15.60
CA LEU A 248 23.30 -6.86 16.04
C LEU A 248 22.12 -7.83 15.93
N THR A 249 21.37 -7.98 17.03
CA THR A 249 20.23 -8.88 17.11
C THR A 249 18.91 -8.13 17.28
N SER A 250 17.83 -8.80 16.93
CA SER A 250 16.46 -8.38 17.25
C SER A 250 16.14 -8.68 18.71
N PRO A 251 15.01 -8.18 19.28
CA PRO A 251 14.56 -8.54 20.63
C PRO A 251 14.39 -10.04 20.87
N TRP A 252 14.23 -10.82 19.82
CA TRP A 252 14.07 -12.29 19.86
C TRP A 252 15.38 -13.04 19.59
N GLY A 253 16.53 -12.36 19.61
CA GLY A 253 17.83 -12.97 19.39
C GLY A 253 18.21 -13.26 17.94
N LEU A 254 17.33 -12.96 16.98
CA LEU A 254 17.62 -13.16 15.57
C LEU A 254 18.51 -12.06 15.03
N LEU A 255 19.36 -12.37 14.06
CA LEU A 255 20.23 -11.39 13.39
C LEU A 255 19.39 -10.23 12.79
N ALA A 256 19.75 -8.99 13.15
CA ALA A 256 19.06 -7.80 12.69
C ALA A 256 19.39 -7.42 11.23
N LYS A 257 20.55 -7.83 10.71
CA LYS A 257 20.99 -7.58 9.34
C LYS A 257 21.35 -8.89 8.64
N GLY A 258 21.02 -8.99 7.36
CA GLY A 258 21.38 -10.12 6.50
C GLY A 258 20.58 -11.40 6.73
N TYR A 259 19.76 -11.49 7.77
CA TYR A 259 18.94 -12.67 8.02
C TYR A 259 17.79 -12.77 7.01
N ARG A 260 17.67 -13.94 6.38
CA ARG A 260 16.60 -14.23 5.41
C ARG A 260 15.32 -14.62 6.16
N THR A 261 14.36 -13.69 6.26
CA THR A 261 13.11 -13.90 7.01
C THR A 261 12.03 -14.64 6.23
N ARG A 262 12.11 -14.69 4.89
CA ARG A 262 11.13 -15.41 4.06
C ARG A 262 11.30 -16.93 4.24
N ASN A 263 10.21 -17.60 4.56
CA ASN A 263 10.20 -19.06 4.66
C ASN A 263 10.54 -19.72 3.30
N LYS A 264 11.55 -20.59 3.27
CA LYS A 264 11.99 -21.29 2.06
C LYS A 264 10.91 -22.19 1.48
N LYS A 265 10.06 -22.80 2.34
CA LYS A 265 8.96 -23.69 1.94
C LYS A 265 7.63 -22.97 1.69
N LYS A 266 7.62 -21.64 1.59
CA LYS A 266 6.38 -20.89 1.37
C LYS A 266 5.80 -21.23 0.00
N TYR A 267 4.53 -21.67 -0.03
CA TYR A 267 3.81 -22.06 -1.25
C TYR A 267 3.90 -21.00 -2.39
N SER A 268 3.85 -19.71 -2.03
CA SER A 268 3.93 -18.64 -3.01
C SER A 268 5.31 -18.48 -3.69
N ASN A 269 6.33 -19.28 -3.32
CA ASN A 269 7.64 -19.23 -3.97
C ASN A 269 7.56 -19.71 -5.43
N ARG A 270 6.71 -20.69 -5.72
CA ARG A 270 6.50 -21.24 -7.06
C ARG A 270 5.97 -20.23 -8.09
N PHE A 271 5.37 -19.14 -7.60
CA PHE A 271 4.85 -18.09 -8.48
C PHE A 271 5.85 -16.95 -8.73
N ILE A 272 7.01 -16.95 -8.09
CA ILE A 272 8.03 -15.93 -8.25
C ILE A 272 9.07 -16.45 -9.24
N LEU A 273 9.20 -15.79 -10.38
CA LEU A 273 10.20 -16.11 -11.39
C LEU A 273 11.53 -15.41 -11.08
N VAL A 274 11.46 -14.12 -10.87
CA VAL A 274 12.62 -13.27 -10.57
C VAL A 274 12.36 -12.51 -9.27
N ARG A 275 13.33 -12.53 -8.37
CA ARG A 275 13.28 -11.79 -7.10
C ARG A 275 13.52 -10.30 -7.33
N ARG A 276 13.20 -9.49 -6.32
CA ARG A 276 13.47 -8.04 -6.33
C ARG A 276 14.95 -7.66 -6.54
N ASP A 277 15.88 -8.57 -6.23
CA ASP A 277 17.34 -8.40 -6.44
C ASP A 277 17.81 -8.82 -7.84
N GLY A 278 16.88 -9.11 -8.75
CA GLY A 278 17.15 -9.54 -10.13
C GLY A 278 17.57 -11.01 -10.27
N ARG A 279 17.70 -11.76 -9.18
CA ARG A 279 18.11 -13.17 -9.23
C ARG A 279 16.90 -14.07 -9.48
N PRO A 280 17.05 -15.11 -10.30
CA PRO A 280 15.99 -16.10 -10.49
C PRO A 280 15.65 -16.77 -9.16
N MET A 281 14.42 -17.22 -9.01
CA MET A 281 14.01 -18.02 -7.87
C MET A 281 14.53 -19.44 -8.07
N LYS A 282 15.36 -19.93 -7.15
CA LYS A 282 15.74 -21.36 -7.14
C LYS A 282 14.48 -22.18 -6.85
N ASN A 283 14.06 -23.06 -7.74
CA ASN A 283 12.83 -23.89 -7.69
C ASN A 283 11.54 -23.14 -8.15
N ALA A 284 11.64 -22.27 -9.16
CA ALA A 284 10.46 -21.82 -9.92
C ALA A 284 10.18 -22.82 -11.05
#